data_3618bf66dea2ee24dc89757db67f09f0
#
_entry.id   3618bf66dea2ee24dc89757db67f09f0
#
_cell.length_a   1.000
_cell.length_b   1.000
_cell.length_c   1.000
_cell.angle_alpha   90.00
_cell.angle_beta   90.00
_cell.angle_gamma   90.00
#
_symmetry.space_group_name_H-M   'P 1'
#
loop_
_entity.id
_entity.type
_entity.pdbx_description
1 polymer ?
#
loop_
_entity_poly.entity_id
_entity_poly.type
_entity_poly.pdbx_seq_one_letter_code
_entity_poly.pdbx_strand_id
1 'polypeptide(L)'
;ANYQHFITLPSDSAKIWRSKEDNFAFKTRGWYNYKNEHFYADLGLRYNGNKRGILDSVYTIGDTGFVVNNNIIDFKPGVWTQALSDRLKVELGVTITADISQTGTDFFVYPNAEFKYAMFNNIFIPYIGLRGGLKQNTLQGLAQANPFIRTNIALRNEHNPYDIYAGFKGSLSKTLSFNI
;
A
#
# COMPACT_ATOMS: atom_id res chain seq x y z
N ALA A 1 12.89 2.60 5.44
CA ALA A 1 12.04 2.17 6.57
C ALA A 1 11.28 3.35 7.12
N ASN A 2 10.05 3.15 7.51
CA ASN A 2 9.21 4.16 8.13
C ASN A 2 8.53 3.55 9.36
N TYR A 3 8.55 4.28 10.48
CA TYR A 3 7.86 3.90 11.72
C TYR A 3 6.94 5.03 12.16
N GLN A 4 5.72 4.70 12.57
CA GLN A 4 4.73 5.65 13.06
C GLN A 4 4.05 5.09 14.31
N HIS A 5 3.92 5.93 15.33
CA HIS A 5 3.19 5.63 16.55
C HIS A 5 2.00 6.59 16.67
N PHE A 6 0.82 6.04 16.91
CA PHE A 6 -0.43 6.80 16.99
C PHE A 6 -1.18 6.43 18.27
N ILE A 7 -1.65 7.43 18.99
CA ILE A 7 -2.44 7.27 20.21
C ILE A 7 -3.71 8.10 20.08
N THR A 8 -4.86 7.48 20.29
CA THR A 8 -6.11 8.23 20.47
C THR A 8 -6.21 8.72 21.91
N LEU A 9 -6.42 10.02 22.07
CA LEU A 9 -6.70 10.60 23.38
C LEU A 9 -8.21 10.55 23.59
N PRO A 10 -8.68 9.99 24.71
CA PRO A 10 -10.10 10.04 25.06
C PRO A 10 -10.49 11.49 25.37
N SER A 11 -11.68 11.91 24.96
CA SER A 11 -12.31 13.10 25.55
C SER A 11 -12.54 12.88 27.04
N ASP A 12 -12.50 13.91 27.84
CA ASP A 12 -12.51 13.86 29.32
C ASP A 12 -13.63 12.99 29.95
N SER A 13 -14.70 12.73 29.21
CA SER A 13 -15.83 11.91 29.65
C SER A 13 -15.68 10.40 29.38
N ALA A 14 -14.70 9.98 28.61
CA ALA A 14 -14.57 8.59 28.18
C ALA A 14 -13.12 8.09 28.26
N LYS A 15 -12.57 8.00 29.46
CA LYS A 15 -11.24 7.39 29.73
C LYS A 15 -11.11 5.94 29.22
N ILE A 16 -12.12 5.40 28.59
CA ILE A 16 -12.38 3.98 28.39
C ILE A 16 -11.92 3.52 27.00
N TRP A 17 -11.73 4.45 26.04
CA TRP A 17 -11.48 4.10 24.63
C TRP A 17 -10.08 4.49 24.15
N ARG A 18 -9.07 4.20 24.94
CA ARG A 18 -7.69 4.49 24.53
C ARG A 18 -7.20 3.41 23.59
N SER A 19 -6.98 3.76 22.34
CA SER A 19 -6.30 2.88 21.37
C SER A 19 -4.91 3.38 21.09
N LYS A 20 -3.97 2.43 20.96
CA LYS A 20 -2.60 2.68 20.54
C LYS A 20 -2.32 1.89 19.29
N GLU A 21 -1.68 2.50 18.32
CA GLU A 21 -1.32 1.87 17.07
C GLU A 21 0.15 2.11 16.75
N ASP A 22 0.85 1.05 16.44
CA ASP A 22 2.24 1.05 16.00
C ASP A 22 2.29 0.55 14.56
N ASN A 23 2.81 1.37 13.66
CA ASN A 23 2.96 1.05 12.26
C ASN A 23 4.44 1.02 11.88
N PHE A 24 4.86 -0.04 11.22
CA PHE A 24 6.17 -0.13 10.62
C PHE A 24 6.07 -0.56 9.17
N ALA A 25 6.80 0.13 8.29
CA ALA A 25 6.89 -0.22 6.88
C ALA A 25 8.34 -0.22 6.42
N PHE A 26 8.71 -1.28 5.72
CA PHE A 26 10.00 -1.44 5.08
C PHE A 26 9.80 -1.84 3.63
N LYS A 27 10.57 -1.25 2.72
CA LYS A 27 10.61 -1.65 1.31
C LYS A 27 12.05 -1.68 0.83
N THR A 28 12.36 -2.67 0.04
CA THR A 28 13.64 -2.77 -0.67
C THR A 28 13.42 -3.24 -2.09
N ARG A 29 14.32 -2.88 -2.99
CA ARG A 29 14.30 -3.28 -4.40
C ARG A 29 15.68 -3.81 -4.79
N GLY A 30 15.70 -4.98 -5.40
CA GLY A 30 16.81 -5.50 -6.16
C GLY A 30 16.55 -5.36 -7.65
N TRP A 31 17.58 -5.17 -8.45
CA TRP A 31 17.47 -5.13 -9.92
C TRP A 31 18.67 -5.80 -10.58
N TYR A 32 18.41 -6.34 -11.77
CA TYR A 32 19.41 -6.95 -12.62
C TYR A 32 19.13 -6.59 -14.08
N ASN A 33 20.13 -6.12 -14.80
CA ASN A 33 20.01 -5.70 -16.20
C ASN A 33 20.68 -6.73 -17.10
N TYR A 34 19.98 -7.19 -18.12
CA TYR A 34 20.51 -8.08 -19.14
C TYR A 34 20.08 -7.60 -20.53
N LYS A 35 21.04 -7.10 -21.31
CA LYS A 35 20.76 -6.48 -22.62
C LYS A 35 19.72 -5.34 -22.50
N ASN A 36 18.60 -5.46 -23.21
CA ASN A 36 17.51 -4.48 -23.20
C ASN A 36 16.43 -4.79 -22.14
N GLU A 37 16.63 -5.83 -21.35
CA GLU A 37 15.69 -6.29 -20.36
C GLU A 37 16.17 -5.94 -18.96
N HIS A 38 15.26 -5.47 -18.14
CA HIS A 38 15.54 -5.02 -16.79
C HIS A 38 14.64 -5.78 -15.83
N PHE A 39 15.24 -6.70 -15.10
CA PHE A 39 14.55 -7.49 -14.08
C PHE A 39 14.60 -6.74 -12.75
N TYR A 40 13.51 -6.80 -12.00
CA TYR A 40 13.47 -6.26 -10.65
C TYR A 40 12.69 -7.20 -9.73
N ALA A 41 12.98 -7.08 -8.45
CA ALA A 41 12.20 -7.72 -7.40
C ALA A 41 12.07 -6.74 -6.22
N ASP A 42 10.83 -6.40 -5.87
CA ASP A 42 10.54 -5.59 -4.68
C ASP A 42 10.12 -6.51 -3.55
N LEU A 43 10.62 -6.23 -2.35
CA LEU A 43 10.17 -6.81 -1.11
C LEU A 43 9.61 -5.71 -0.21
N GLY A 44 8.37 -5.86 0.20
CA GLY A 44 7.67 -4.97 1.12
C GLY A 44 7.27 -5.70 2.39
N LEU A 45 7.47 -5.06 3.53
CA LEU A 45 7.01 -5.52 4.84
C LEU A 45 6.20 -4.40 5.47
N ARG A 46 4.98 -4.70 5.91
CA ARG A 46 4.10 -3.76 6.60
C ARG A 46 3.58 -4.41 7.87
N TYR A 47 3.86 -3.82 8.99
CA TYR A 47 3.38 -4.24 10.31
C TYR A 47 2.40 -3.20 10.84
N ASN A 48 1.28 -3.66 11.37
CA ASN A 48 0.33 -2.86 12.12
C ASN A 48 0.01 -3.60 13.42
N GLY A 49 0.41 -3.05 14.54
CA GLY A 49 0.05 -3.50 15.88
C GLY A 49 -0.96 -2.52 16.48
N ASN A 50 -2.14 -3.00 16.82
CA ASN A 50 -3.19 -2.17 17.41
C ASN A 50 -3.62 -2.73 18.76
N LYS A 51 -3.45 -1.95 19.82
CA LYS A 51 -3.98 -2.24 21.16
C LYS A 51 -5.26 -1.45 21.35
N ARG A 52 -6.36 -2.15 21.56
CA ARG A 52 -7.67 -1.54 21.78
C ARG A 52 -8.07 -1.71 23.23
N GLY A 53 -8.51 -0.62 23.84
CA GLY A 53 -9.24 -0.71 25.10
C GLY A 53 -10.63 -1.31 24.82
N ILE A 54 -10.98 -2.39 25.50
CA ILE A 54 -12.35 -2.92 25.51
C ILE A 54 -13.07 -2.28 26.67
N LEU A 55 -14.21 -1.64 26.38
CA LEU A 55 -15.21 -1.40 27.38
C LEU A 55 -15.94 -2.71 27.62
N ASP A 56 -15.52 -3.48 28.59
CA ASP A 56 -16.39 -4.53 29.08
C ASP A 56 -17.50 -3.83 29.87
N SER A 57 -18.72 -4.05 29.42
CA SER A 57 -19.91 -3.52 30.11
C SER A 57 -19.88 -4.00 31.55
N VAL A 58 -19.82 -3.05 32.40
CA VAL A 58 -20.30 -3.08 33.76
C VAL A 58 -19.28 -3.12 34.88
N TYR A 59 -18.12 -3.62 34.98
CA TYR A 59 -17.39 -3.53 36.28
C TYR A 59 -15.95 -4.09 36.34
N THR A 60 -15.23 -4.30 35.30
CA THR A 60 -13.80 -4.61 35.49
C THR A 60 -12.95 -3.80 34.57
N ILE A 61 -12.26 -2.82 35.15
CA ILE A 61 -11.06 -2.21 34.57
C ILE A 61 -10.00 -3.31 34.59
N GLY A 62 -10.12 -4.25 33.69
CA GLY A 62 -9.06 -5.20 33.37
C GLY A 62 -8.23 -4.59 32.27
N ASP A 63 -6.93 -4.51 32.48
CA ASP A 63 -5.92 -4.07 31.49
C ASP A 63 -5.74 -5.09 30.34
N THR A 64 -6.79 -5.83 30.02
CA THR A 64 -6.85 -6.80 28.93
C THR A 64 -7.16 -6.08 27.62
N GLY A 65 -6.24 -5.23 27.21
CA GLY A 65 -6.31 -4.64 25.88
C GLY A 65 -6.25 -5.74 24.81
N PHE A 66 -7.22 -5.77 23.93
CA PHE A 66 -7.23 -6.67 22.80
C PHE A 66 -6.16 -6.20 21.80
N VAL A 67 -5.12 -6.99 21.61
CA VAL A 67 -4.05 -6.69 20.64
C VAL A 67 -4.42 -7.33 19.31
N VAL A 68 -4.52 -6.52 18.27
CA VAL A 68 -4.70 -7.00 16.89
C VAL A 68 -3.43 -6.67 16.12
N ASN A 69 -2.73 -7.70 15.70
CA ASN A 69 -1.56 -7.55 14.83
C ASN A 69 -1.93 -7.97 13.41
N ASN A 70 -1.50 -7.17 12.46
CA ASN A 70 -1.62 -7.47 11.04
C ASN A 70 -0.28 -7.22 10.36
N ASN A 71 0.25 -8.25 9.71
CA ASN A 71 1.50 -8.19 8.98
C ASN A 71 1.21 -8.47 7.51
N ILE A 72 1.72 -7.63 6.63
CA ILE A 72 1.62 -7.84 5.20
C ILE A 72 3.02 -7.94 4.63
N ILE A 73 3.24 -9.02 3.88
CA ILE A 73 4.48 -9.25 3.15
C ILE A 73 4.15 -9.22 1.66
N ASP A 74 4.77 -8.32 0.94
CA ASP A 74 4.63 -8.20 -0.50
C ASP A 74 5.93 -8.61 -1.20
N PHE A 75 5.85 -9.50 -2.17
CA PHE A 75 6.94 -9.82 -3.08
C PHE A 75 6.49 -9.52 -4.51
N LYS A 76 7.21 -8.62 -5.19
CA LYS A 76 6.85 -8.14 -6.53
C LYS A 76 8.02 -8.35 -7.50
N PRO A 77 8.13 -9.53 -8.13
CA PRO A 77 9.01 -9.73 -9.26
C PRO A 77 8.43 -9.11 -10.51
N GLY A 78 9.28 -8.59 -11.36
CA GLY A 78 8.86 -8.02 -12.63
C GLY A 78 10.03 -7.82 -13.60
N VAL A 79 9.67 -7.56 -14.84
CA VAL A 79 10.59 -7.24 -15.92
C VAL A 79 10.04 -6.06 -16.71
N TRP A 80 10.91 -5.17 -17.11
CA TRP A 80 10.54 -4.16 -18.09
C TRP A 80 11.57 -4.15 -19.23
N THR A 81 11.11 -3.85 -20.41
CA THR A 81 11.93 -3.77 -21.61
C THR A 81 11.62 -2.49 -22.38
N GLN A 82 12.61 -2.00 -23.11
CA GLN A 82 12.45 -0.90 -24.05
C GLN A 82 12.66 -1.42 -25.47
N ALA A 83 11.77 -1.06 -26.35
CA ALA A 83 11.77 -1.44 -27.76
C ALA A 83 11.54 -0.22 -28.66
N LEU A 84 11.66 -0.41 -29.98
CA LEU A 84 11.43 0.64 -30.99
C LEU A 84 12.27 1.91 -30.75
N SER A 85 13.58 1.72 -30.53
CA SER A 85 14.51 2.83 -30.24
C SER A 85 14.07 3.64 -29.02
N ASP A 86 13.78 2.94 -27.91
CA ASP A 86 13.37 3.47 -26.60
C ASP A 86 12.01 4.18 -26.55
N ARG A 87 11.25 4.09 -27.64
CA ARG A 87 9.90 4.69 -27.68
C ARG A 87 8.84 3.86 -26.95
N LEU A 88 9.00 2.55 -26.96
CA LEU A 88 8.06 1.63 -26.34
C LEU A 88 8.66 1.09 -25.05
N LYS A 89 7.99 1.31 -23.93
CA LYS A 89 8.29 0.66 -22.65
C LYS A 89 7.15 -0.25 -22.26
N VAL A 90 7.46 -1.52 -22.02
CA VAL A 90 6.54 -2.53 -21.50
C VAL A 90 7.07 -3.01 -20.16
N GLU A 91 6.23 -3.00 -19.16
CA GLU A 91 6.51 -3.55 -17.82
C GLU A 91 5.50 -4.64 -17.50
N LEU A 92 5.99 -5.80 -17.10
CA LEU A 92 5.19 -6.94 -16.68
C LEU A 92 5.70 -7.47 -15.35
N GLY A 93 4.80 -7.78 -14.45
CA GLY A 93 5.12 -8.33 -13.15
C GLY A 93 3.90 -8.89 -12.45
N VAL A 94 4.14 -9.47 -11.30
CA VAL A 94 3.09 -9.93 -10.39
C VAL A 94 3.45 -9.47 -8.98
N THR A 95 2.43 -9.24 -8.15
CA THR A 95 2.61 -8.99 -6.72
C THR A 95 2.02 -10.16 -5.97
N ILE A 96 2.82 -10.85 -5.19
CA ILE A 96 2.41 -11.92 -4.29
C ILE A 96 2.36 -11.31 -2.89
N THR A 97 1.19 -11.34 -2.27
CA THR A 97 0.95 -10.76 -0.95
C THR A 97 0.52 -11.82 0.04
N ALA A 98 1.18 -11.89 1.18
CA ALA A 98 0.73 -12.63 2.34
C ALA A 98 0.16 -11.66 3.37
N ASP A 99 -1.11 -11.84 3.73
CA ASP A 99 -1.80 -11.11 4.80
C ASP A 99 -1.84 -12.01 6.04
N ILE A 100 -1.03 -11.70 7.02
CA ILE A 100 -0.85 -12.50 8.24
C ILE A 100 -1.55 -11.78 9.39
N SER A 101 -2.68 -12.31 9.79
CA SER A 101 -3.49 -11.79 10.90
C SER A 101 -3.57 -12.82 12.04
N GLN A 102 -4.19 -12.44 13.15
CA GLN A 102 -4.44 -13.38 14.25
C GLN A 102 -5.42 -14.50 13.89
N THR A 103 -6.25 -14.29 12.88
CA THR A 103 -7.26 -15.24 12.43
C THR A 103 -6.73 -16.22 11.37
N GLY A 104 -5.57 -15.96 10.80
CA GLY A 104 -4.97 -16.80 9.77
C GLY A 104 -4.05 -16.04 8.82
N THR A 105 -3.59 -16.74 7.81
CA THR A 105 -2.78 -16.18 6.73
C THR A 105 -3.49 -16.40 5.40
N ASP A 106 -3.74 -15.31 4.69
CA ASP A 106 -4.31 -15.31 3.36
C ASP A 106 -3.25 -14.93 2.32
N PHE A 107 -3.27 -15.60 1.17
CA PHE A 107 -2.37 -15.32 0.05
C PHE A 107 -3.15 -14.75 -1.13
N PHE A 108 -2.60 -13.68 -1.69
CA PHE A 108 -3.17 -13.00 -2.85
C PHE A 108 -2.12 -12.85 -3.93
N VAL A 109 -2.56 -12.94 -5.19
CA VAL A 109 -1.72 -12.69 -6.36
C VAL A 109 -2.37 -11.60 -7.20
N TYR A 110 -1.60 -10.55 -7.51
CA TYR A 110 -2.07 -9.40 -8.25
C TYR A 110 -1.26 -9.22 -9.52
N PRO A 111 -1.90 -8.91 -10.65
CA PRO A 111 -1.21 -8.52 -11.87
C PRO A 111 -0.55 -7.15 -11.69
N ASN A 112 0.53 -6.94 -12.44
CA ASN A 112 1.15 -5.65 -12.62
C ASN A 112 1.68 -5.56 -14.05
N ALA A 113 1.00 -4.76 -14.87
CA ALA A 113 1.39 -4.55 -16.27
C ALA A 113 1.26 -3.08 -16.62
N GLU A 114 2.21 -2.54 -17.35
CA GLU A 114 2.16 -1.17 -17.83
C GLU A 114 2.77 -1.08 -19.22
N PHE A 115 2.09 -0.36 -20.10
CA PHE A 115 2.50 -0.06 -21.45
C PHE A 115 2.60 1.45 -21.63
N LYS A 116 3.73 1.93 -22.13
CA LYS A 116 3.98 3.35 -22.44
C LYS A 116 4.57 3.47 -23.84
N TYR A 117 4.07 4.46 -24.59
CA TYR A 117 4.60 4.74 -25.92
C TYR A 117 4.98 6.21 -26.06
N ALA A 118 6.28 6.48 -26.26
CA ALA A 118 6.81 7.83 -26.42
C ALA A 118 6.65 8.32 -27.86
N MET A 119 5.90 9.38 -28.03
CA MET A 119 5.66 10.08 -29.30
C MET A 119 6.33 11.45 -29.29
N PHE A 120 6.68 11.95 -30.49
CA PHE A 120 7.20 13.30 -30.68
C PHE A 120 8.36 13.67 -29.76
N ASN A 121 9.38 12.81 -29.66
CA ASN A 121 10.54 13.00 -28.77
C ASN A 121 10.14 13.25 -27.29
N ASN A 122 9.25 12.41 -26.76
CA ASN A 122 8.76 12.46 -25.38
C ASN A 122 7.83 13.66 -25.05
N ILE A 123 7.36 14.40 -26.06
CA ILE A 123 6.39 15.46 -25.84
C ILE A 123 5.04 14.88 -25.41
N PHE A 124 4.69 13.70 -25.93
CA PHE A 124 3.43 13.02 -25.62
C PHE A 124 3.68 11.52 -25.40
N ILE A 125 3.31 11.01 -24.22
CA ILE A 125 3.53 9.63 -23.82
C ILE A 125 2.21 9.07 -23.27
N PRO A 126 1.34 8.48 -24.11
CA PRO A 126 0.21 7.72 -23.64
C PRO A 126 0.66 6.49 -22.87
N TYR A 127 -0.09 6.13 -21.85
CA TYR A 127 0.13 4.92 -21.08
C TYR A 127 -1.19 4.26 -20.70
N ILE A 128 -1.13 2.96 -20.57
CA ILE A 128 -2.19 2.14 -19.99
C ILE A 128 -1.55 1.13 -19.05
N GLY A 129 -2.21 0.84 -17.95
CA GLY A 129 -1.72 -0.12 -16.99
C GLY A 129 -2.83 -0.86 -16.27
N LEU A 130 -2.42 -1.98 -15.70
CA LEU A 130 -3.20 -2.83 -14.85
C LEU A 130 -2.36 -3.14 -13.61
N ARG A 131 -2.92 -2.94 -12.45
CA ARG A 131 -2.28 -3.29 -11.18
C ARG A 131 -3.32 -3.77 -10.19
N GLY A 132 -2.90 -4.54 -9.21
CA GLY A 132 -3.70 -4.88 -8.06
C GLY A 132 -2.89 -4.74 -6.78
N GLY A 133 -3.53 -4.92 -5.65
CA GLY A 133 -2.85 -4.87 -4.37
C GLY A 133 -3.76 -4.98 -3.16
N LEU A 134 -3.14 -5.19 -2.02
CA LEU A 134 -3.77 -5.16 -0.71
C LEU A 134 -3.41 -3.84 -0.02
N LYS A 135 -4.42 -3.06 0.30
CA LYS A 135 -4.28 -1.82 1.07
C LYS A 135 -4.51 -2.13 2.55
N GLN A 136 -3.50 -1.88 3.36
CA GLN A 136 -3.61 -2.00 4.80
C GLN A 136 -4.38 -0.80 5.35
N ASN A 137 -5.51 -1.07 6.00
CA ASN A 137 -6.26 -0.06 6.72
C ASN A 137 -5.73 0.04 8.14
N THR A 138 -5.42 1.28 8.56
CA THR A 138 -4.90 1.59 9.88
C THR A 138 -5.88 2.51 10.61
N LEU A 139 -5.91 2.46 11.94
CA LEU A 139 -6.75 3.37 12.72
C LEU A 139 -6.33 4.82 12.50
N GLN A 140 -5.03 5.08 12.43
CA GLN A 140 -4.48 6.39 12.11
C GLN A 140 -4.99 6.92 10.77
N GLY A 141 -4.93 6.10 9.71
CA GLY A 141 -5.40 6.50 8.38
C GLY A 141 -6.89 6.81 8.34
N LEU A 142 -7.69 6.00 9.03
CA LEU A 142 -9.12 6.22 9.14
C LEU A 142 -9.46 7.46 9.98
N ALA A 143 -8.73 7.72 11.07
CA ALA A 143 -8.91 8.90 11.90
C ALA A 143 -8.50 10.20 11.17
N GLN A 144 -7.52 10.14 10.28
CA GLN A 144 -7.16 11.27 9.41
C GLN A 144 -8.26 11.57 8.37
N ALA A 145 -8.92 10.54 7.84
CA ALA A 145 -10.03 10.69 6.90
C ALA A 145 -11.33 11.14 7.60
N ASN A 146 -11.57 10.65 8.82
CA ASN A 146 -12.73 10.99 9.63
C ASN A 146 -12.35 11.08 11.11
N PRO A 147 -12.14 12.29 11.67
CA PRO A 147 -11.77 12.48 13.08
C PRO A 147 -12.79 11.96 14.10
N PHE A 148 -14.04 11.73 13.68
CA PHE A 148 -15.11 11.23 14.54
C PHE A 148 -15.25 9.70 14.52
N ILE A 149 -14.28 9.00 13.92
CA ILE A 149 -14.34 7.54 13.83
C ILE A 149 -14.24 6.89 15.22
N ARG A 150 -15.03 5.85 15.43
CA ARG A 150 -14.92 5.07 16.66
C ARG A 150 -13.66 4.21 16.64
N THR A 151 -12.99 4.11 17.78
CA THR A 151 -11.73 3.35 17.90
C THR A 151 -11.92 1.84 18.03
N ASN A 152 -13.14 1.37 18.23
CA ASN A 152 -13.49 -0.05 18.41
C ASN A 152 -13.94 -0.77 17.12
N ILE A 153 -13.65 -0.20 15.95
CA ILE A 153 -14.00 -0.81 14.67
C ILE A 153 -13.06 -1.96 14.31
N ALA A 154 -13.60 -2.99 13.69
CA ALA A 154 -12.79 -4.05 13.11
C ALA A 154 -12.09 -3.53 11.84
N LEU A 155 -10.77 -3.41 11.88
CA LEU A 155 -9.98 -3.06 10.72
C LEU A 155 -9.85 -4.29 9.82
N ARG A 156 -10.20 -4.14 8.55
CA ARG A 156 -9.96 -5.14 7.51
C ARG A 156 -9.18 -4.49 6.39
N ASN A 157 -8.25 -5.24 5.82
CA ASN A 157 -7.52 -4.80 4.65
C ASN A 157 -8.44 -4.73 3.44
N GLU A 158 -8.20 -3.76 2.57
CA GLU A 158 -8.95 -3.56 1.34
C GLU A 158 -8.26 -4.31 0.20
N HIS A 159 -8.98 -5.30 -0.34
CA HIS A 159 -8.52 -6.13 -1.45
C HIS A 159 -8.97 -5.51 -2.75
N ASN A 160 -8.02 -5.01 -3.55
CA ASN A 160 -8.27 -4.52 -4.90
C ASN A 160 -7.57 -5.45 -5.91
N PRO A 161 -8.31 -6.41 -6.51
CA PRO A 161 -7.70 -7.41 -7.39
C PRO A 161 -7.16 -6.81 -8.68
N TYR A 162 -7.82 -5.79 -9.23
CA TYR A 162 -7.36 -5.08 -10.42
C TYR A 162 -7.85 -3.63 -10.45
N ASP A 163 -6.94 -2.76 -10.79
CA ASP A 163 -7.13 -1.35 -11.02
C ASP A 163 -6.57 -1.05 -12.42
N ILE A 164 -7.45 -0.75 -13.37
CA ILE A 164 -7.07 -0.40 -14.74
C ILE A 164 -7.00 1.10 -14.82
N TYR A 165 -5.88 1.60 -15.28
CA TYR A 165 -5.68 3.03 -15.46
C TYR A 165 -5.09 3.34 -16.82
N ALA A 166 -5.43 4.48 -17.36
CA ALA A 166 -4.87 4.99 -18.59
C ALA A 166 -4.69 6.51 -18.47
N GLY A 167 -3.74 7.04 -19.19
CA GLY A 167 -3.50 8.47 -19.20
C GLY A 167 -2.44 8.85 -20.21
N PHE A 168 -2.04 10.10 -20.17
CA PHE A 168 -0.94 10.61 -20.96
C PHE A 168 -0.12 11.62 -20.17
N LYS A 169 1.17 11.57 -20.38
CA LYS A 169 2.13 12.49 -19.79
C LYS A 169 3.07 13.02 -20.86
N GLY A 170 3.75 14.10 -20.56
CA GLY A 170 4.71 14.66 -21.50
C GLY A 170 5.35 15.94 -21.02
N SER A 171 6.22 16.49 -21.85
CA SER A 171 6.90 17.76 -21.61
C SER A 171 6.82 18.64 -22.86
N LEU A 172 6.13 19.77 -22.73
CA LEU A 172 6.01 20.76 -23.79
C LEU A 172 7.25 21.66 -23.88
N SER A 173 7.98 21.80 -22.78
CA SER A 173 9.24 22.56 -22.69
C SER A 173 10.09 22.02 -21.55
N LYS A 174 11.32 22.55 -21.38
CA LYS A 174 12.20 22.19 -20.26
C LYS A 174 11.60 22.52 -18.88
N THR A 175 10.62 23.42 -18.84
CA THR A 175 9.99 23.90 -17.62
C THR A 175 8.52 23.52 -17.46
N LEU A 176 7.90 22.98 -18.54
CA LEU A 176 6.46 22.67 -18.53
C LEU A 176 6.26 21.18 -18.84
N SER A 177 5.79 20.43 -17.86
CA SER A 177 5.36 19.04 -17.99
C SER A 177 3.92 18.86 -17.51
N PHE A 178 3.25 17.84 -18.03
CA PHE A 178 1.88 17.47 -17.66
C PHE A 178 1.76 15.97 -17.45
N ASN A 179 0.77 15.57 -16.65
CA ASN A 179 0.37 14.18 -16.42
C ASN A 179 -1.13 14.16 -16.11
N ILE A 180 -1.91 13.49 -16.95
CA ILE A 180 -3.37 13.42 -16.89
C ILE A 180 -3.79 11.95 -16.89
#